data_6a2d233a403f5ec6d654c061ab260fa5
#
_entry.id   6a2d233a403f5ec6d654c061ab260fa5
#
_cell.length_a   1.000
_cell.length_b   1.000
_cell.length_c   1.000
_cell.angle_alpha   90.00
_cell.angle_beta   90.00
_cell.angle_gamma   90.00
#
_symmetry.space_group_name_H-M   'P 1'
#
loop_
_entity.id
_entity.type
_entity.pdbx_description
1 polymer ?
#
loop_
_entity_poly.entity_id
_entity_poly.type
_entity_poly.pdbx_seq_one_letter_code
_entity_poly.pdbx_strand_id
1 'polypeptide(L)' 'MVKVKFEYRDDYSKGEWRQQESVVNSVEECKKLYGLGIDCEYRIISVEKI' A
#
# COMPACT_ATOMS: atom_id res chain seq x y z
N MET A 1 0.45 -15.83 4.55
CA MET A 1 0.16 -14.40 4.57
C MET A 1 1.45 -13.61 4.47
N VAL A 2 1.37 -12.37 4.04
CA VAL A 2 2.52 -11.49 3.91
C VAL A 2 2.23 -10.17 4.59
N LYS A 3 3.26 -9.55 5.11
CA LYS A 3 3.19 -8.20 5.67
C LYS A 3 3.75 -7.25 4.62
N VAL A 4 2.90 -6.37 4.10
CA VAL A 4 3.28 -5.41 3.06
C VAL A 4 3.46 -4.05 3.69
N LYS A 5 4.64 -3.48 3.53
CA LYS A 5 4.93 -2.13 3.94
C LYS A 5 4.96 -1.28 2.67
N PHE A 6 4.14 -0.25 2.63
CA PHE A 6 4.00 0.56 1.42
C PHE A 6 3.78 2.02 1.75
N GLU A 7 4.03 2.86 0.76
CA GLU A 7 3.70 4.28 0.83
C GLU A 7 2.68 4.59 -0.24
N TYR A 8 1.80 5.53 0.06
CA TYR A 8 0.79 5.98 -0.90
C TYR A 8 0.64 7.49 -0.84
N ARG A 9 0.11 8.04 -1.92
CA ARG A 9 -0.12 9.47 -2.06
C ARG A 9 -1.41 9.67 -2.84
N ASP A 10 -2.30 10.50 -2.30
CA ASP A 10 -3.58 10.81 -2.94
C ASP A 10 -3.87 12.31 -2.83
N ASP A 11 -5.03 12.71 -3.32
CA ASP A 11 -5.44 14.11 -3.29
C ASP A 11 -5.65 14.62 -1.86
N TYR A 12 -6.02 13.74 -0.95
CA TYR A 12 -6.25 14.09 0.45
C TYR A 12 -4.95 14.34 1.20
N SER A 13 -3.87 13.73 0.77
CA SER A 13 -2.57 13.90 1.40
C SER A 13 -1.80 15.12 0.88
N LYS A 14 -2.38 15.86 -0.06
CA LYS A 14 -1.78 17.06 -0.66
C LYS A 14 -0.41 16.79 -1.28
N GLY A 15 -0.26 15.60 -1.86
CA GLY A 15 0.99 15.20 -2.50
C GLY A 15 2.05 14.64 -1.56
N GLU A 16 1.76 14.52 -0.28
CA GLU A 16 2.69 13.91 0.67
C GLU A 16 2.55 12.40 0.70
N TRP A 17 3.67 11.70 0.77
CA TRP A 17 3.68 10.26 0.91
C TRP A 17 3.34 9.85 2.34
N ARG A 18 2.42 8.91 2.48
CA ARG A 18 2.04 8.33 3.77
C ARG A 18 2.43 6.87 3.79
N GLN A 19 3.00 6.43 4.90
CA GLN A 19 3.45 5.06 5.07
C GLN A 19 2.38 4.24 5.79
N GLN A 20 2.21 3.00 5.31
CA GLN A 20 1.22 2.09 5.89
C GLN A 20 1.75 0.66 5.83
N GLU A 21 1.30 -0.16 6.77
CA GLU A 21 1.58 -1.59 6.78
C GLU A 21 0.28 -2.36 6.82
N SER A 22 0.25 -3.51 6.17
CA SER A 22 -0.93 -4.35 6.16
C SER A 22 -0.53 -5.82 6.05
N VAL A 23 -1.25 -6.68 6.76
CA VAL A 23 -1.06 -8.13 6.67
C VAL A 23 -2.18 -8.67 5.78
N VAL A 24 -1.81 -9.22 4.65
CA VAL A 24 -2.75 -9.68 3.62
C VAL A 24 -2.26 -11.00 3.04
N ASN A 25 -3.08 -11.63 2.20
CA ASN A 25 -2.69 -12.89 1.56
C ASN A 25 -1.67 -12.66 0.45
N SER A 26 -1.75 -11.51 -0.23
CA SER A 26 -0.82 -11.19 -1.31
C SER A 26 -0.74 -9.68 -1.50
N VAL A 27 0.27 -9.25 -2.26
CA VAL A 27 0.42 -7.83 -2.60
C VAL A 27 -0.78 -7.34 -3.42
N GLU A 28 -1.32 -8.19 -4.29
CA GLU A 28 -2.49 -7.81 -5.08
C GLU A 28 -3.72 -7.56 -4.22
N GLU A 29 -3.89 -8.35 -3.18
CA GLU A 29 -4.98 -8.13 -2.23
C GLU A 29 -4.81 -6.78 -1.53
N CYS A 30 -3.58 -6.46 -1.13
CA CYS A 30 -3.28 -5.17 -0.52
C CYS A 30 -3.66 -4.01 -1.43
N LYS A 31 -3.31 -4.11 -2.71
CA LYS A 31 -3.65 -3.08 -3.68
C LYS A 31 -5.16 -2.88 -3.81
N LYS A 32 -5.91 -3.97 -3.82
CA LYS A 32 -7.37 -3.90 -3.92
C LYS A 32 -8.00 -3.27 -2.70
N LEU A 33 -7.51 -3.63 -1.52
CA LEU A 33 -8.05 -3.13 -0.26
C LEU A 33 -7.86 -1.62 -0.11
N TYR A 34 -6.74 -1.10 -0.56
CA TYR A 34 -6.41 0.31 -0.40
C TYR A 34 -6.59 1.13 -1.68
N GLY A 35 -7.03 0.51 -2.77
CA GLY A 35 -7.20 1.20 -4.05
C GLY A 35 -5.91 1.69 -4.66
N LEU A 36 -4.80 1.01 -4.38
CA LEU A 36 -3.48 1.42 -4.85
C LEU A 36 -3.39 1.32 -6.36
N GLY A 37 -2.93 2.39 -7.00
CA GLY A 37 -2.83 2.45 -8.44
C GLY A 37 -4.13 2.82 -9.15
N ILE A 38 -5.24 2.94 -8.39
CA ILE A 38 -6.54 3.36 -8.92
C ILE A 38 -6.90 4.74 -8.38
N ASP A 39 -7.00 4.85 -7.05
CA ASP A 39 -7.36 6.11 -6.39
C ASP A 39 -6.16 6.90 -5.92
N CYS A 40 -5.00 6.29 -5.85
CA CYS A 40 -3.79 6.94 -5.36
C CYS A 40 -2.54 6.34 -6.00
N GLU A 41 -1.44 7.08 -5.94
CA GLU A 41 -0.13 6.56 -6.31
C GLU A 41 0.41 5.74 -5.14
N TYR A 42 1.30 4.78 -5.42
CA TYR A 42 1.84 3.95 -4.37
C TYR A 42 3.26 3.49 -4.67
N ARG A 43 3.95 3.08 -3.59
CA ARG A 43 5.27 2.45 -3.69
C ARG A 43 5.31 1.31 -2.68
N ILE A 44 5.75 0.14 -3.10
CA ILE A 44 5.96 -0.99 -2.20
C ILE A 44 7.36 -0.86 -1.63
N ILE A 45 7.47 -0.78 -0.30
CA ILE A 45 8.76 -0.66 0.38
C ILE A 45 9.33 -2.04 0.69
N SER A 46 8.53 -2.91 1.29
CA SER A 46 8.97 -4.26 1.61
C SER A 46 7.78 -5.21 1.70
N VAL A 47 8.06 -6.49 1.48
CA VAL A 47 7.09 -7.56 1.63
C VAL A 47 7.77 -8.64 2.46
N GLU A 48 7.21 -8.96 3.62
CA GLU A 48 7.71 -10.00 4.49
C GLU A 48 6.74 -11.16 4.53
N LYS A 49 7.26 -12.35 4.42
CA LYS A 49 6.46 -13.56 4.57
C LYS A 49 6.34 -13.87 6.06
N ILE A 50 5.12 -14.02 6.51
CA ILE A 50 4.82 -14.31 7.91
C ILE A 50 4.52 -15.80 8.10
#